data_544dc55cc71fbb1ec7aa23be882db770
#
_entry.id   544dc55cc71fbb1ec7aa23be882db770
#
_cell.length_a   1.000
_cell.length_b   1.000
_cell.length_c   1.000
_cell.angle_alpha   90.00
_cell.angle_beta   90.00
_cell.angle_gamma   90.00
#
_symmetry.space_group_name_H-M   'P 1'
#
loop_
_entity.id
_entity.type
_entity.pdbx_description
1 polymer ?
#
loop_
_entity_poly.entity_id
_entity_poly.type
_entity_poly.pdbx_seq_one_letter_code
_entity_poly.pdbx_strand_id
1 'polypeptide(L)'
;MLPHLKPSVEELQERHAKRVARRLEAAAKVGKVALDATDATKRAAARAEREDDSRAAKKGGDRDAAAEPEDDFPASSASLQPLGLLVALLALRDWRSAEELMGELGEVDAASHAPVCDALCGVLDWLTAPAYAPLSPSAAIFGTPAATAAAALPAAASSASLADSESAAAEPAVLSPPESAAEAVRAALPVLRRLGVFLHKKPQLFARMCRVGMAALAAAPKDQRAREAVEACIDCSLLPALTVSEANPGLVHELWRLLELLPYTARYRCYGVLASKMDENPSPELAMAKALTADATKRMLRRLSKDNTKQYGRHLGKISHSNPGTVFNTILSQVQGYDNMIVPIVDMLRYASPMSYDVLSYVMLAQLATPSKDRLKQDGLNVSLWMQSLSSFCGNLYKKYPSIELVGLLQYIANTLKSGQSLQLLLLRDLVTKMSGIEVLEDISHEQLLAQAGGETLRNVVTDLLGIGKNTKRSSTRLKARRACPATPAPRPQPRPTRCGLRRPQAPTCTPGQP
;
A
#
# COMPACT_ATOMS: atom_id res chain seq x y z
N MET A 1 -33.52 20.91 6.93
CA MET A 1 -33.67 19.97 8.07
C MET A 1 -34.98 20.16 8.81
N LEU A 2 -35.63 19.07 9.21
CA LEU A 2 -36.84 19.15 10.03
C LEU A 2 -36.48 19.69 11.43
N PRO A 3 -37.12 20.77 11.91
CA PRO A 3 -36.69 21.46 13.14
C PRO A 3 -36.70 20.60 14.40
N HIS A 4 -37.52 19.54 14.42
CA HIS A 4 -37.56 18.59 15.55
C HIS A 4 -36.39 17.62 15.61
N LEU A 5 -35.56 17.51 14.56
CA LEU A 5 -34.37 16.65 14.56
C LEU A 5 -33.11 17.36 15.08
N LYS A 6 -33.11 18.69 15.18
CA LYS A 6 -31.93 19.45 15.64
C LYS A 6 -31.38 19.01 17.01
N PRO A 7 -32.22 18.88 18.06
CA PRO A 7 -31.69 18.46 19.38
C PRO A 7 -31.11 17.03 19.34
N SER A 8 -31.67 16.15 18.52
CA SER A 8 -31.14 14.78 18.35
C SER A 8 -29.78 14.76 17.63
N VAL A 9 -29.55 15.69 16.70
CA VAL A 9 -28.29 15.84 16.00
C VAL A 9 -27.21 16.38 16.93
N GLU A 10 -27.51 17.40 17.72
CA GLU A 10 -26.59 17.96 18.71
C GLU A 10 -26.13 16.90 19.74
N GLU A 11 -27.09 16.09 20.24
CA GLU A 11 -26.82 14.99 21.15
C GLU A 11 -25.92 13.91 20.51
N LEU A 12 -26.15 13.56 19.24
CA LEU A 12 -25.32 12.62 18.49
C LEU A 12 -23.90 13.16 18.29
N GLN A 13 -23.77 14.45 17.96
CA GLN A 13 -22.46 15.09 17.80
C GLN A 13 -21.67 15.06 19.11
N GLU A 14 -22.28 15.40 20.24
CA GLU A 14 -21.63 15.35 21.53
C GLU A 14 -21.19 13.93 21.94
N ARG A 15 -22.07 12.94 21.72
CA ARG A 15 -21.76 11.53 21.99
C ARG A 15 -20.63 11.03 21.10
N HIS A 16 -20.66 11.39 19.81
CA HIS A 16 -19.61 11.02 18.88
C HIS A 16 -18.27 11.63 19.28
N ALA A 17 -18.24 12.93 19.61
CA ALA A 17 -17.03 13.59 20.08
C ALA A 17 -16.42 12.91 21.33
N LYS A 18 -17.26 12.55 22.29
CA LYS A 18 -16.82 11.81 23.50
C LYS A 18 -16.26 10.42 23.16
N ARG A 19 -16.87 9.71 22.19
CA ARG A 19 -16.40 8.40 21.71
C ARG A 19 -15.05 8.52 21.01
N VAL A 20 -14.92 9.48 20.11
CA VAL A 20 -13.67 9.77 19.39
C VAL A 20 -12.55 10.09 20.37
N ALA A 21 -12.79 10.98 21.33
CA ALA A 21 -11.82 11.36 22.35
C ALA A 21 -11.34 10.13 23.18
N ARG A 22 -12.27 9.29 23.65
CA ARG A 22 -11.94 8.05 24.37
C ARG A 22 -11.08 7.09 23.55
N ARG A 23 -11.42 6.88 22.26
CA ARG A 23 -10.66 5.98 21.39
C ARG A 23 -9.27 6.52 21.05
N LEU A 24 -9.14 7.81 20.81
CA LEU A 24 -7.83 8.46 20.61
C LEU A 24 -6.96 8.38 21.87
N GLU A 25 -7.55 8.58 23.03
CA GLU A 25 -6.85 8.43 24.30
C GLU A 25 -6.38 6.97 24.53
N ALA A 26 -7.21 5.99 24.20
CA ALA A 26 -6.84 4.58 24.25
C ALA A 26 -5.68 4.26 23.30
N ALA A 27 -5.70 4.78 22.07
CA ALA A 27 -4.61 4.63 21.11
C ALA A 27 -3.30 5.26 21.63
N ALA A 28 -3.39 6.45 22.24
CA ALA A 28 -2.25 7.12 22.87
C ALA A 28 -1.68 6.33 24.05
N LYS A 29 -2.53 5.70 24.86
CA LYS A 29 -2.10 4.83 25.98
C LYS A 29 -1.33 3.61 25.46
N VAL A 30 -1.79 2.95 24.40
CA VAL A 30 -1.06 1.85 23.76
C VAL A 30 0.32 2.32 23.29
N GLY A 31 0.40 3.48 22.65
CA GLY A 31 1.67 4.09 22.22
C GLY A 31 2.63 4.40 23.39
N LYS A 32 2.13 4.92 24.50
CA LYS A 32 2.92 5.22 25.72
C LYS A 32 3.43 3.95 26.42
N VAL A 33 2.60 2.94 26.60
CA VAL A 33 3.01 1.65 27.19
C VAL A 33 4.16 1.04 26.38
N ALA A 34 4.15 1.18 25.07
CA ALA A 34 5.25 0.73 24.21
C ALA A 34 6.55 1.54 24.42
N LEU A 35 6.47 2.82 24.78
CA LEU A 35 7.62 3.67 25.09
C LEU A 35 8.17 3.39 26.49
N ASP A 36 7.30 3.33 27.50
CA ASP A 36 7.70 3.05 28.89
C ASP A 36 8.33 1.67 29.06
N ALA A 37 7.85 0.67 28.32
CA ALA A 37 8.48 -0.65 28.28
C ALA A 37 9.89 -0.62 27.64
N THR A 38 10.21 0.38 26.78
CA THR A 38 11.59 0.58 26.29
C THR A 38 12.52 1.13 27.34
N ASP A 39 12.06 2.04 28.18
CA ASP A 39 12.87 2.60 29.25
C ASP A 39 13.01 1.65 30.43
N ALA A 40 11.96 0.87 30.75
CA ALA A 40 12.05 -0.19 31.74
C ALA A 40 13.01 -1.33 31.33
N THR A 41 13.05 -1.69 30.01
CA THR A 41 14.03 -2.68 29.51
C THR A 41 15.45 -2.13 29.48
N LYS A 42 15.67 -0.85 29.19
CA LYS A 42 16.98 -0.21 29.32
C LYS A 42 17.45 -0.19 30.77
N ARG A 43 16.55 0.09 31.73
CA ARG A 43 16.84 0.03 33.17
C ARG A 43 17.03 -1.41 33.66
N ALA A 44 16.28 -2.37 33.11
CA ALA A 44 16.43 -3.80 33.45
C ALA A 44 17.71 -4.39 32.83
N ALA A 45 18.11 -4.01 31.61
CA ALA A 45 19.39 -4.42 31.03
C ALA A 45 20.58 -3.86 31.83
N ALA A 46 20.52 -2.59 32.24
CA ALA A 46 21.53 -2.00 33.12
C ALA A 46 21.55 -2.59 34.52
N ARG A 47 20.48 -3.28 34.95
CA ARG A 47 20.38 -3.99 36.22
C ARG A 47 20.79 -5.46 36.09
N ALA A 48 20.53 -6.10 34.95
CA ALA A 48 20.94 -7.47 34.64
C ALA A 48 22.45 -7.63 34.48
N GLU A 49 23.18 -6.58 34.08
CA GLU A 49 24.65 -6.56 34.13
C GLU A 49 25.20 -6.55 35.57
N ARG A 50 24.35 -6.40 36.58
CA ARG A 50 24.73 -6.38 37.99
C ARG A 50 24.27 -7.59 38.80
N GLU A 51 23.41 -8.43 38.24
CA GLU A 51 22.89 -9.62 38.96
C GLU A 51 22.80 -10.78 37.95
N ASP A 52 23.96 -11.42 37.74
CA ASP A 52 24.03 -12.80 37.28
C ASP A 52 23.67 -13.69 38.48
N ASP A 53 22.66 -14.46 38.32
CA ASP A 53 22.21 -15.66 39.00
C ASP A 53 20.73 -15.64 39.44
N SER A 54 20.11 -16.68 38.99
CA SER A 54 18.98 -17.44 39.56
C SER A 54 17.56 -17.15 39.08
N ARG A 55 17.09 -18.25 38.51
CA ARG A 55 15.73 -18.81 38.44
C ARG A 55 14.79 -18.40 37.30
N ALA A 56 14.82 -19.33 36.36
CA ALA A 56 13.65 -19.70 35.54
C ALA A 56 12.43 -20.04 36.43
N ALA A 57 11.28 -19.57 36.10
CA ALA A 57 10.03 -20.35 35.96
C ALA A 57 8.76 -19.49 35.95
N LYS A 58 7.93 -19.79 34.99
CA LYS A 58 6.46 -19.81 35.00
C LYS A 58 5.68 -18.52 35.34
N LYS A 59 5.04 -17.91 34.33
CA LYS A 59 3.60 -18.03 34.07
C LYS A 59 3.23 -17.26 32.81
N GLY A 60 2.74 -18.01 31.80
CA GLY A 60 1.86 -17.46 30.81
C GLY A 60 0.60 -16.95 31.50
N GLY A 61 0.40 -15.66 31.44
CA GLY A 61 -0.88 -15.04 31.75
C GLY A 61 -1.47 -14.62 30.42
N ASP A 62 -2.54 -15.26 30.03
CA ASP A 62 -3.50 -14.74 29.09
C ASP A 62 -3.78 -13.29 29.49
N ARG A 63 -3.32 -12.35 28.68
CA ARG A 63 -3.85 -11.00 28.72
C ARG A 63 -4.97 -10.99 27.72
N ASP A 64 -6.14 -10.98 28.29
CA ASP A 64 -7.42 -10.72 27.63
C ASP A 64 -7.21 -9.76 26.47
N ALA A 65 -7.57 -10.22 25.27
CA ALA A 65 -7.88 -9.36 24.16
C ALA A 65 -8.82 -8.30 24.73
N ALA A 66 -8.43 -7.05 24.70
CA ALA A 66 -9.29 -5.95 25.09
C ALA A 66 -10.61 -6.16 24.36
N ALA A 67 -11.64 -6.54 25.10
CA ALA A 67 -12.97 -6.64 24.56
C ALA A 67 -13.25 -5.32 23.84
N GLU A 68 -13.65 -5.41 22.58
CA GLU A 68 -14.13 -4.22 21.87
C GLU A 68 -15.23 -3.62 22.76
N PRO A 69 -15.15 -2.33 23.11
CA PRO A 69 -16.19 -1.73 23.91
C PRO A 69 -17.49 -1.90 23.12
N GLU A 70 -18.44 -2.62 23.73
CA GLU A 70 -19.80 -2.80 23.21
C GLU A 70 -20.30 -1.48 22.67
N ASP A 71 -20.97 -1.51 21.50
CA ASP A 71 -21.54 -0.34 20.86
C ASP A 71 -22.40 0.43 21.87
N ASP A 72 -21.90 1.57 22.33
CA ASP A 72 -22.58 2.47 23.29
C ASP A 72 -23.81 3.18 22.66
N PHE A 73 -24.34 2.64 21.57
CA PHE A 73 -25.59 3.11 20.96
C PHE A 73 -26.75 2.24 21.43
N PRO A 74 -27.53 2.68 22.43
CA PRO A 74 -28.74 1.96 22.81
C PRO A 74 -29.69 1.92 21.62
N ALA A 75 -30.15 0.74 21.25
CA ALA A 75 -30.95 0.47 20.05
C ALA A 75 -32.37 1.15 20.04
N SER A 76 -32.72 1.92 21.06
CA SER A 76 -34.08 2.46 21.25
C SER A 76 -34.14 3.94 21.68
N SER A 77 -33.09 4.73 21.42
CA SER A 77 -33.07 6.15 21.81
C SER A 77 -33.64 7.05 20.68
N ALA A 78 -34.44 8.06 21.04
CA ALA A 78 -34.92 9.08 20.12
C ALA A 78 -33.78 9.83 19.41
N SER A 79 -32.58 9.85 20.01
CA SER A 79 -31.37 10.41 19.42
C SER A 79 -30.90 9.67 18.17
N LEU A 80 -31.33 8.43 17.91
CA LEU A 80 -31.01 7.66 16.71
C LEU A 80 -31.95 7.93 15.52
N GLN A 81 -32.99 8.76 15.67
CA GLN A 81 -33.90 9.06 14.58
C GLN A 81 -33.24 9.60 13.32
N PRO A 82 -32.22 10.51 13.37
CA PRO A 82 -31.55 10.97 12.18
C PRO A 82 -30.80 9.83 11.46
N LEU A 83 -30.20 8.91 12.21
CA LEU A 83 -29.51 7.74 11.63
C LEU A 83 -30.50 6.74 11.04
N GLY A 84 -31.66 6.53 11.68
CA GLY A 84 -32.76 5.73 11.14
C GLY A 84 -33.33 6.29 9.83
N LEU A 85 -33.53 7.62 9.76
CA LEU A 85 -33.92 8.32 8.54
C LEU A 85 -32.88 8.15 7.44
N LEU A 86 -31.58 8.28 7.78
CA LEU A 86 -30.49 8.09 6.84
C LEU A 86 -30.50 6.66 6.24
N VAL A 87 -30.71 5.64 7.06
CA VAL A 87 -30.85 4.25 6.59
C VAL A 87 -32.02 4.11 5.62
N ALA A 88 -33.18 4.74 5.91
CA ALA A 88 -34.35 4.70 5.03
C ALA A 88 -34.07 5.39 3.68
N LEU A 89 -33.44 6.57 3.69
CA LEU A 89 -33.06 7.30 2.47
C LEU A 89 -32.09 6.49 1.62
N LEU A 90 -31.07 5.86 2.21
CA LEU A 90 -30.13 4.99 1.53
C LEU A 90 -30.81 3.75 0.95
N ALA A 91 -31.78 3.16 1.65
CA ALA A 91 -32.57 2.04 1.15
C ALA A 91 -33.43 2.43 -0.06
N LEU A 92 -33.98 3.65 -0.07
CA LEU A 92 -34.71 4.24 -1.20
C LEU A 92 -33.81 4.73 -2.34
N ARG A 93 -32.46 4.70 -2.12
CA ARG A 93 -31.46 5.20 -3.07
C ARG A 93 -31.55 6.69 -3.39
N ASP A 94 -32.17 7.46 -2.51
CA ASP A 94 -32.17 8.91 -2.55
C ASP A 94 -30.87 9.44 -1.96
N TRP A 95 -29.83 9.45 -2.81
CA TRP A 95 -28.47 9.87 -2.41
C TRP A 95 -28.43 11.35 -2.04
N ARG A 96 -29.20 12.20 -2.75
CA ARG A 96 -29.17 13.64 -2.53
C ARG A 96 -29.63 14.00 -1.12
N SER A 97 -30.80 13.52 -0.73
CA SER A 97 -31.34 13.76 0.62
C SER A 97 -30.47 13.10 1.70
N ALA A 98 -29.89 11.91 1.41
CA ALA A 98 -28.98 11.24 2.31
C ALA A 98 -27.68 12.04 2.50
N GLU A 99 -27.12 12.62 1.43
CA GLU A 99 -25.89 13.42 1.49
C GLU A 99 -26.13 14.75 2.22
N GLU A 100 -27.25 15.42 1.98
CA GLU A 100 -27.67 16.61 2.72
C GLU A 100 -27.78 16.30 4.23
N LEU A 101 -28.41 15.19 4.60
CA LEU A 101 -28.56 14.78 6.00
C LEU A 101 -27.17 14.44 6.62
N MET A 102 -26.31 13.74 5.89
CA MET A 102 -24.93 13.48 6.34
C MET A 102 -24.11 14.76 6.49
N GLY A 103 -24.36 15.78 5.65
CA GLY A 103 -23.75 17.10 5.78
C GLY A 103 -24.20 17.82 7.06
N GLU A 104 -25.48 17.69 7.43
CA GLU A 104 -26.00 18.28 8.67
C GLU A 104 -25.58 17.55 9.94
N LEU A 105 -25.29 16.24 9.86
CA LEU A 105 -24.64 15.48 10.94
C LEU A 105 -23.21 15.97 11.22
N GLY A 106 -22.60 16.70 10.27
CA GLY A 106 -21.31 17.36 10.45
C GLY A 106 -20.16 16.37 10.66
N GLU A 107 -19.50 16.47 11.83
CA GLU A 107 -18.33 15.65 12.17
C GLU A 107 -18.71 14.21 12.60
N VAL A 108 -20.01 13.89 12.72
CA VAL A 108 -20.43 12.54 13.08
C VAL A 108 -20.11 11.59 11.94
N ASP A 109 -19.23 10.63 12.18
CA ASP A 109 -18.97 9.55 11.24
C ASP A 109 -20.16 8.57 11.25
N ALA A 110 -21.14 8.85 10.41
CA ALA A 110 -22.37 8.05 10.32
C ALA A 110 -22.10 6.58 9.95
N ALA A 111 -21.01 6.32 9.20
CA ALA A 111 -20.59 4.96 8.83
C ALA A 111 -20.08 4.15 10.03
N SER A 112 -19.77 4.79 11.16
CA SER A 112 -19.43 4.08 12.40
C SER A 112 -20.63 3.30 12.97
N HIS A 113 -21.85 3.73 12.68
CA HIS A 113 -23.10 3.05 13.06
C HIS A 113 -23.37 1.88 12.12
N ALA A 114 -23.50 0.66 12.65
CA ALA A 114 -23.58 -0.55 11.87
C ALA A 114 -24.71 -0.57 10.82
N PRO A 115 -25.97 -0.21 11.12
CA PRO A 115 -27.04 -0.16 10.11
C PRO A 115 -26.78 0.83 8.97
N VAL A 116 -26.18 1.98 9.25
CA VAL A 116 -25.81 2.96 8.22
C VAL A 116 -24.67 2.42 7.35
N CYS A 117 -23.66 1.81 7.96
CA CYS A 117 -22.58 1.14 7.24
C CYS A 117 -23.11 0.06 6.29
N ASP A 118 -24.02 -0.79 6.77
CA ASP A 118 -24.64 -1.85 5.96
C ASP A 118 -25.47 -1.26 4.81
N ALA A 119 -26.22 -0.18 5.06
CA ALA A 119 -26.99 0.51 4.02
C ALA A 119 -26.07 1.14 2.95
N LEU A 120 -24.99 1.82 3.35
CA LEU A 120 -23.98 2.36 2.42
C LEU A 120 -23.31 1.26 1.60
N CYS A 121 -22.95 0.14 2.24
CA CYS A 121 -22.44 -1.03 1.54
C CYS A 121 -23.45 -1.59 0.55
N GLY A 122 -24.74 -1.60 0.88
CA GLY A 122 -25.84 -2.01 -0.02
C GLY A 122 -25.97 -1.12 -1.25
N VAL A 123 -25.84 0.21 -1.08
CA VAL A 123 -25.84 1.16 -2.19
C VAL A 123 -24.61 0.92 -3.09
N LEU A 124 -23.44 0.74 -2.50
CA LEU A 124 -22.20 0.48 -3.24
C LEU A 124 -22.25 -0.86 -4.00
N ASP A 125 -22.81 -1.90 -3.37
CA ASP A 125 -23.00 -3.21 -3.99
C ASP A 125 -23.91 -3.10 -5.23
N TRP A 126 -25.00 -2.38 -5.11
CA TRP A 126 -25.95 -2.15 -6.19
C TRP A 126 -25.36 -1.31 -7.32
N LEU A 127 -24.63 -0.21 -7.03
CA LEU A 127 -23.98 0.61 -8.04
C LEU A 127 -22.94 -0.16 -8.86
N THR A 128 -22.25 -1.09 -8.22
CA THR A 128 -21.15 -1.82 -8.87
C THR A 128 -21.59 -3.14 -9.50
N ALA A 129 -22.81 -3.62 -9.22
CA ALA A 129 -23.29 -4.92 -9.67
C ALA A 129 -23.27 -5.11 -11.19
N PRO A 130 -23.75 -4.19 -12.05
CA PRO A 130 -23.72 -4.37 -13.50
C PRO A 130 -22.30 -4.45 -14.06
N ALA A 131 -21.43 -3.55 -13.63
CA ALA A 131 -20.03 -3.51 -14.05
C ALA A 131 -19.23 -4.74 -13.55
N TYR A 132 -19.63 -5.33 -12.42
CA TYR A 132 -18.97 -6.51 -11.86
C TYR A 132 -19.47 -7.84 -12.41
N ALA A 133 -20.72 -7.91 -12.87
CA ALA A 133 -21.32 -9.15 -13.37
C ALA A 133 -20.44 -9.91 -14.38
N PRO A 134 -19.86 -9.26 -15.41
CA PRO A 134 -18.97 -9.93 -16.36
C PRO A 134 -17.61 -10.32 -15.76
N LEU A 135 -17.19 -9.71 -14.65
CA LEU A 135 -15.90 -9.93 -13.98
C LEU A 135 -15.96 -11.00 -12.89
N SER A 136 -17.17 -11.47 -12.56
CA SER A 136 -17.38 -12.46 -11.52
C SER A 136 -16.76 -13.81 -11.90
N PRO A 137 -16.07 -14.51 -10.99
CA PRO A 137 -15.55 -15.86 -11.24
C PRO A 137 -16.63 -16.86 -11.68
N SER A 138 -17.86 -16.70 -11.21
CA SER A 138 -19.01 -17.50 -11.61
C SER A 138 -19.42 -17.27 -13.06
N ALA A 139 -19.28 -16.04 -13.57
CA ALA A 139 -19.53 -15.73 -14.97
C ALA A 139 -18.54 -16.43 -15.92
N ALA A 140 -17.29 -16.60 -15.49
CA ALA A 140 -16.27 -17.32 -16.26
C ALA A 140 -16.54 -18.84 -16.35
N ILE A 141 -17.22 -19.42 -15.35
CA ILE A 141 -17.49 -20.88 -15.27
C ILE A 141 -18.86 -21.22 -15.84
N PHE A 142 -19.90 -20.41 -15.57
CA PHE A 142 -21.30 -20.73 -15.88
C PHE A 142 -21.91 -19.85 -16.98
N GLY A 143 -21.13 -18.96 -17.59
CA GLY A 143 -21.64 -17.90 -18.45
C GLY A 143 -22.26 -16.75 -17.63
N THR A 144 -22.52 -15.61 -18.25
CA THR A 144 -23.27 -14.54 -17.60
C THR A 144 -24.66 -15.06 -17.28
N PRO A 145 -25.10 -15.14 -16.01
CA PRO A 145 -26.50 -15.38 -15.75
C PRO A 145 -27.28 -14.23 -16.39
N ALA A 146 -28.12 -14.57 -17.37
CA ALA A 146 -29.12 -13.63 -17.85
C ALA A 146 -29.76 -13.04 -16.60
N ALA A 147 -29.82 -11.72 -16.54
CA ALA A 147 -30.24 -10.92 -15.41
C ALA A 147 -31.40 -11.61 -14.65
N THR A 148 -31.04 -12.42 -13.67
CA THR A 148 -32.03 -12.90 -12.70
C THR A 148 -32.41 -11.67 -11.92
N ALA A 149 -33.59 -11.21 -12.23
CA ALA A 149 -34.34 -10.16 -11.60
C ALA A 149 -33.85 -9.90 -10.17
N ALA A 150 -33.08 -8.82 -10.00
CA ALA A 150 -33.11 -8.10 -8.76
C ALA A 150 -34.60 -7.91 -8.46
N ALA A 151 -35.05 -8.46 -7.34
CA ALA A 151 -36.43 -8.35 -6.92
C ALA A 151 -36.78 -6.86 -6.96
N ALA A 152 -37.46 -6.48 -7.99
CA ALA A 152 -37.98 -5.14 -8.18
C ALA A 152 -39.05 -4.94 -7.11
N LEU A 153 -38.72 -4.19 -6.08
CA LEU A 153 -39.78 -3.46 -5.40
C LEU A 153 -40.46 -2.60 -6.46
N PRO A 154 -41.79 -2.63 -6.57
CA PRO A 154 -42.51 -1.93 -7.63
C PRO A 154 -42.17 -0.44 -7.57
N ALA A 155 -41.53 0.06 -8.61
CA ALA A 155 -41.45 1.49 -8.84
C ALA A 155 -42.88 1.98 -9.00
N ALA A 156 -43.37 2.79 -8.06
CA ALA A 156 -44.63 3.50 -8.21
C ALA A 156 -44.53 4.39 -9.44
N ALA A 157 -45.20 3.97 -10.49
CA ALA A 157 -45.35 4.74 -11.71
C ALA A 157 -46.17 6.00 -11.38
N SER A 158 -45.54 7.14 -11.28
CA SER A 158 -46.17 8.43 -11.40
C SER A 158 -45.93 8.99 -12.80
N SER A 159 -46.85 8.67 -13.70
CA SER A 159 -47.00 9.37 -14.95
C SER A 159 -47.60 10.75 -14.65
N ALA A 160 -46.81 11.79 -14.78
CA ALA A 160 -47.30 13.13 -14.99
C ALA A 160 -46.39 13.83 -16.01
N SER A 161 -46.85 13.81 -17.26
CA SER A 161 -46.38 14.71 -18.32
C SER A 161 -46.78 16.14 -17.94
N LEU A 162 -45.84 17.05 -17.89
CA LEU A 162 -46.05 18.45 -18.25
C LEU A 162 -44.72 19.07 -18.71
N ALA A 163 -44.87 19.81 -19.78
CA ALA A 163 -43.86 20.36 -20.66
C ALA A 163 -43.02 21.50 -20.05
N ASP A 164 -41.88 21.67 -20.66
CA ASP A 164 -41.11 22.90 -20.93
C ASP A 164 -40.76 23.83 -19.76
N SER A 165 -39.51 23.72 -19.33
CA SER A 165 -38.67 24.92 -19.15
C SER A 165 -37.19 24.50 -19.07
N GLU A 166 -36.38 25.03 -19.97
CA GLU A 166 -34.91 25.00 -19.91
C GLU A 166 -34.46 25.60 -18.59
N SER A 167 -33.84 24.79 -17.77
CA SER A 167 -33.08 25.23 -16.61
C SER A 167 -32.03 24.17 -16.27
N ALA A 168 -30.79 24.60 -16.23
CA ALA A 168 -29.57 23.97 -15.68
C ALA A 168 -29.72 22.50 -15.25
N ALA A 169 -28.91 21.62 -15.85
CA ALA A 169 -28.83 20.19 -15.57
C ALA A 169 -28.73 19.92 -14.07
N ALA A 170 -29.84 19.73 -13.40
CA ALA A 170 -29.89 19.17 -12.06
C ALA A 170 -29.55 17.68 -12.19
N GLU A 171 -28.51 17.25 -11.51
CA GLU A 171 -28.17 15.83 -11.42
C GLU A 171 -29.38 15.01 -10.96
N PRO A 172 -29.59 13.81 -11.51
CA PRO A 172 -30.77 13.02 -11.16
C PRO A 172 -30.77 12.73 -9.65
N ALA A 173 -31.88 13.05 -8.98
CA ALA A 173 -32.05 12.87 -7.54
C ALA A 173 -31.93 11.41 -7.09
N VAL A 174 -32.18 10.46 -7.98
CA VAL A 174 -32.08 9.01 -7.74
C VAL A 174 -30.89 8.45 -8.49
N LEU A 175 -30.00 7.75 -7.78
CA LEU A 175 -28.88 7.05 -8.38
C LEU A 175 -29.38 5.99 -9.38
N SER A 176 -28.74 5.88 -10.53
CA SER A 176 -28.92 4.80 -11.50
C SER A 176 -27.66 3.95 -11.60
N PRO A 177 -27.78 2.62 -11.73
CA PRO A 177 -26.62 1.77 -11.83
C PRO A 177 -25.94 1.98 -13.20
N PRO A 178 -24.66 2.36 -13.23
CA PRO A 178 -23.92 2.59 -14.46
C PRO A 178 -23.55 1.28 -15.15
N GLU A 179 -23.55 1.29 -16.49
CA GLU A 179 -23.18 0.11 -17.28
C GLU A 179 -21.67 -0.06 -17.43
N SER A 180 -20.92 1.04 -17.50
CA SER A 180 -19.48 0.99 -17.68
C SER A 180 -18.73 0.96 -16.36
N ALA A 181 -17.58 0.23 -16.33
CA ALA A 181 -16.72 0.15 -15.14
C ALA A 181 -16.18 1.53 -14.71
N ALA A 182 -15.85 2.40 -15.67
CA ALA A 182 -15.33 3.74 -15.36
C ALA A 182 -16.41 4.65 -14.74
N GLU A 183 -17.65 4.54 -15.20
CA GLU A 183 -18.79 5.25 -14.59
C GLU A 183 -19.13 4.67 -13.22
N ALA A 184 -19.05 3.35 -13.07
CA ALA A 184 -19.29 2.69 -11.79
C ALA A 184 -18.29 3.17 -10.71
N VAL A 185 -17.01 3.32 -11.06
CA VAL A 185 -16.01 3.88 -10.14
C VAL A 185 -16.34 5.32 -9.77
N ARG A 186 -16.72 6.15 -10.74
CA ARG A 186 -17.10 7.56 -10.47
C ARG A 186 -18.35 7.68 -9.61
N ALA A 187 -19.39 6.90 -9.91
CA ALA A 187 -20.63 6.87 -9.13
C ALA A 187 -20.42 6.31 -7.70
N ALA A 188 -19.49 5.37 -7.53
CA ALA A 188 -19.14 4.81 -6.24
C ALA A 188 -18.31 5.75 -5.34
N LEU A 189 -17.59 6.72 -5.93
CA LEU A 189 -16.66 7.58 -5.19
C LEU A 189 -17.32 8.39 -4.05
N PRO A 190 -18.48 9.05 -4.22
CA PRO A 190 -19.14 9.73 -3.12
C PRO A 190 -19.50 8.79 -1.97
N VAL A 191 -20.01 7.60 -2.28
CA VAL A 191 -20.36 6.58 -1.27
C VAL A 191 -19.10 6.09 -0.54
N LEU A 192 -18.02 5.84 -1.25
CA LEU A 192 -16.75 5.41 -0.67
C LEU A 192 -16.12 6.48 0.24
N ARG A 193 -16.28 7.76 -0.09
CA ARG A 193 -15.82 8.87 0.77
C ARG A 193 -16.54 8.87 2.12
N ARG A 194 -17.85 8.56 2.13
CA ARG A 194 -18.63 8.46 3.37
C ARG A 194 -18.38 7.16 4.13
N LEU A 195 -18.11 6.07 3.41
CA LEU A 195 -17.82 4.77 4.02
C LEU A 195 -16.39 4.71 4.62
N GLY A 196 -15.42 5.36 3.97
CA GLY A 196 -14.04 5.48 4.46
C GLY A 196 -13.42 4.15 4.88
N VAL A 197 -12.97 4.08 6.13
CA VAL A 197 -12.30 2.89 6.72
C VAL A 197 -13.24 1.71 6.92
N PHE A 198 -14.57 1.96 7.05
CA PHE A 198 -15.55 0.93 7.40
C PHE A 198 -15.82 -0.08 6.28
N LEU A 199 -15.30 0.15 5.08
CA LEU A 199 -15.33 -0.85 4.01
C LEU A 199 -14.67 -2.18 4.41
N HIS A 200 -13.76 -2.18 5.41
CA HIS A 200 -13.12 -3.39 5.93
C HIS A 200 -14.12 -4.43 6.46
N LYS A 201 -15.32 -3.99 6.92
CA LYS A 201 -16.39 -4.89 7.39
C LYS A 201 -16.95 -5.80 6.29
N LYS A 202 -16.80 -5.43 5.01
CA LYS A 202 -17.30 -6.20 3.84
C LYS A 202 -16.14 -6.55 2.87
N PRO A 203 -15.32 -7.57 3.18
CA PRO A 203 -14.17 -7.95 2.36
C PRO A 203 -14.51 -8.27 0.90
N GLN A 204 -15.69 -8.84 0.66
CA GLN A 204 -16.15 -9.17 -0.68
C GLN A 204 -16.39 -7.92 -1.53
N LEU A 205 -16.98 -6.89 -0.94
CA LEU A 205 -17.22 -5.61 -1.61
C LEU A 205 -15.92 -4.85 -1.87
N PHE A 206 -14.97 -4.93 -0.93
CA PHE A 206 -13.61 -4.43 -1.13
C PHE A 206 -12.95 -5.06 -2.37
N ALA A 207 -12.95 -6.40 -2.46
CA ALA A 207 -12.39 -7.12 -3.60
C ALA A 207 -13.11 -6.79 -4.91
N ARG A 208 -14.45 -6.63 -4.87
CA ARG A 208 -15.24 -6.18 -6.02
C ARG A 208 -14.80 -4.81 -6.51
N MET A 209 -14.63 -3.84 -5.60
CA MET A 209 -14.15 -2.51 -5.96
C MET A 209 -12.77 -2.53 -6.61
N CYS A 210 -11.85 -3.34 -6.10
CA CYS A 210 -10.54 -3.51 -6.74
C CYS A 210 -10.68 -4.04 -8.18
N ARG A 211 -11.55 -5.04 -8.42
CA ARG A 211 -11.74 -5.62 -9.76
C ARG A 211 -12.44 -4.67 -10.72
N VAL A 212 -13.45 -3.94 -10.27
CA VAL A 212 -14.10 -2.89 -11.08
C VAL A 212 -13.12 -1.77 -11.42
N GLY A 213 -12.27 -1.35 -10.48
CA GLY A 213 -11.18 -0.39 -10.72
C GLY A 213 -10.17 -0.89 -11.75
N MET A 214 -9.76 -2.17 -11.69
CA MET A 214 -8.90 -2.78 -12.72
C MET A 214 -9.55 -2.77 -14.10
N ALA A 215 -10.84 -3.12 -14.19
CA ALA A 215 -11.59 -3.10 -15.44
C ALA A 215 -11.72 -1.68 -16.01
N ALA A 216 -11.94 -0.68 -15.16
CA ALA A 216 -12.01 0.72 -15.57
C ALA A 216 -10.68 1.20 -16.20
N LEU A 217 -9.55 0.86 -15.56
CA LEU A 217 -8.22 1.20 -16.09
C LEU A 217 -7.88 0.42 -17.37
N ALA A 218 -8.30 -0.83 -17.47
CA ALA A 218 -8.07 -1.67 -18.65
C ALA A 218 -8.91 -1.22 -19.87
N ALA A 219 -10.17 -0.81 -19.64
CA ALA A 219 -11.06 -0.35 -20.69
C ALA A 219 -10.62 1.00 -21.32
N ALA A 220 -10.05 1.88 -20.49
CA ALA A 220 -9.66 3.22 -20.91
C ALA A 220 -8.27 3.63 -20.38
N PRO A 221 -7.17 3.04 -20.87
CA PRO A 221 -5.83 3.25 -20.29
C PRO A 221 -5.31 4.69 -20.44
N LYS A 222 -5.89 5.47 -21.37
CA LYS A 222 -5.53 6.88 -21.61
C LYS A 222 -6.51 7.87 -20.94
N ASP A 223 -7.60 7.39 -20.36
CA ASP A 223 -8.57 8.26 -19.70
C ASP A 223 -8.04 8.70 -18.32
N GLN A 224 -7.59 9.94 -18.29
CA GLN A 224 -7.07 10.56 -17.07
C GLN A 224 -8.15 10.67 -15.98
N ARG A 225 -9.40 10.94 -16.36
CA ARG A 225 -10.53 11.06 -15.40
C ARG A 225 -10.86 9.72 -14.74
N ALA A 226 -10.82 8.62 -15.49
CA ALA A 226 -11.00 7.29 -14.94
C ALA A 226 -9.86 6.94 -13.96
N ARG A 227 -8.63 7.28 -14.31
CA ARG A 227 -7.46 7.07 -13.44
C ARG A 227 -7.57 7.86 -12.15
N GLU A 228 -7.88 9.15 -12.22
CA GLU A 228 -8.06 10.02 -11.05
C GLU A 228 -9.19 9.52 -10.13
N ALA A 229 -10.29 9.03 -10.71
CA ALA A 229 -11.38 8.45 -9.92
C ALA A 229 -10.94 7.17 -9.20
N VAL A 230 -10.17 6.28 -9.85
CA VAL A 230 -9.62 5.08 -9.22
C VAL A 230 -8.64 5.44 -8.11
N GLU A 231 -7.72 6.39 -8.35
CA GLU A 231 -6.78 6.87 -7.34
C GLU A 231 -7.52 7.49 -6.15
N ALA A 232 -8.58 8.26 -6.38
CA ALA A 232 -9.41 8.81 -5.32
C ALA A 232 -10.13 7.73 -4.49
N CYS A 233 -10.60 6.64 -5.12
CA CYS A 233 -11.18 5.49 -4.40
C CYS A 233 -10.12 4.77 -3.53
N ILE A 234 -8.90 4.62 -4.05
CA ILE A 234 -7.77 4.05 -3.29
C ILE A 234 -7.47 4.92 -2.07
N ASP A 235 -7.37 6.23 -2.25
CA ASP A 235 -7.00 7.18 -1.20
C ASP A 235 -8.10 7.33 -0.13
N CYS A 236 -9.37 7.38 -0.52
CA CYS A 236 -10.44 7.66 0.43
C CYS A 236 -10.88 6.42 1.23
N SER A 237 -10.83 5.22 0.64
CA SER A 237 -11.42 4.04 1.27
C SER A 237 -10.55 2.79 1.21
N LEU A 238 -10.03 2.37 0.04
CA LEU A 238 -9.37 1.07 -0.09
C LEU A 238 -8.11 0.93 0.77
N LEU A 239 -7.17 1.87 0.72
CA LEU A 239 -5.97 1.84 1.56
C LEU A 239 -6.28 2.02 3.05
N PRO A 240 -7.12 3.01 3.46
CA PRO A 240 -7.53 3.14 4.86
C PRO A 240 -8.26 1.91 5.40
N ALA A 241 -9.17 1.31 4.63
CA ALA A 241 -9.89 0.10 5.04
C ALA A 241 -8.96 -1.11 5.21
N LEU A 242 -7.96 -1.27 4.33
CA LEU A 242 -6.96 -2.33 4.47
C LEU A 242 -6.17 -2.20 5.78
N THR A 243 -5.82 -0.97 6.18
CA THR A 243 -5.06 -0.70 7.42
C THR A 243 -5.78 -1.14 8.68
N VAL A 244 -7.10 -1.04 8.70
CA VAL A 244 -7.95 -1.43 9.83
C VAL A 244 -8.35 -2.90 9.75
N SER A 245 -8.34 -3.50 8.55
CA SER A 245 -8.75 -4.89 8.38
C SER A 245 -7.81 -5.86 9.09
N GLU A 246 -8.34 -7.02 9.48
CA GLU A 246 -7.49 -8.13 9.88
C GLU A 246 -6.56 -8.55 8.74
N ALA A 247 -5.43 -9.18 9.10
CA ALA A 247 -4.43 -9.62 8.13
C ALA A 247 -5.01 -10.63 7.14
N ASN A 248 -5.44 -10.16 5.97
CA ASN A 248 -6.01 -10.95 4.90
C ASN A 248 -5.14 -10.86 3.63
N PRO A 249 -4.35 -11.89 3.32
CA PRO A 249 -3.48 -11.90 2.14
C PRO A 249 -4.26 -11.79 0.83
N GLY A 250 -5.52 -12.25 0.78
CA GLY A 250 -6.37 -12.16 -0.40
C GLY A 250 -6.71 -10.72 -0.76
N LEU A 251 -7.09 -9.89 0.23
CA LEU A 251 -7.37 -8.48 0.00
C LEU A 251 -6.13 -7.70 -0.44
N VAL A 252 -4.98 -7.99 0.17
CA VAL A 252 -3.70 -7.39 -0.23
C VAL A 252 -3.37 -7.72 -1.67
N HIS A 253 -3.61 -8.96 -2.11
CA HIS A 253 -3.35 -9.38 -3.48
C HIS A 253 -4.29 -8.68 -4.48
N GLU A 254 -5.59 -8.59 -4.17
CA GLU A 254 -6.55 -7.88 -5.03
C GLU A 254 -6.19 -6.39 -5.15
N LEU A 255 -5.85 -5.74 -4.04
CA LEU A 255 -5.43 -4.34 -4.06
C LEU A 255 -4.10 -4.16 -4.79
N TRP A 256 -3.14 -5.08 -4.61
CA TRP A 256 -1.86 -5.00 -5.33
C TRP A 256 -2.04 -5.08 -6.84
N ARG A 257 -2.89 -5.98 -7.32
CA ARG A 257 -3.20 -6.08 -8.75
C ARG A 257 -3.75 -4.78 -9.32
N LEU A 258 -4.54 -4.04 -8.55
CA LEU A 258 -5.02 -2.72 -8.95
C LEU A 258 -3.88 -1.68 -8.95
N LEU A 259 -3.07 -1.64 -7.89
CA LEU A 259 -1.95 -0.72 -7.76
C LEU A 259 -0.87 -0.95 -8.82
N GLU A 260 -0.61 -2.20 -9.20
CA GLU A 260 0.39 -2.57 -10.22
C GLU A 260 0.09 -1.96 -11.61
N LEU A 261 -1.18 -1.66 -11.90
CA LEU A 261 -1.58 -0.94 -13.13
C LEU A 261 -1.25 0.55 -13.10
N LEU A 262 -0.97 1.12 -11.92
CA LEU A 262 -0.61 2.51 -11.75
C LEU A 262 0.93 2.68 -11.79
N PRO A 263 1.43 3.81 -12.32
CA PRO A 263 2.86 4.13 -12.26
C PRO A 263 3.30 4.32 -10.79
N TYR A 264 4.57 4.04 -10.50
CA TYR A 264 5.11 4.14 -9.14
C TYR A 264 4.86 5.53 -8.50
N THR A 265 4.87 6.59 -9.29
CA THR A 265 4.60 7.96 -8.82
C THR A 265 3.20 8.12 -8.24
N ALA A 266 2.19 7.54 -8.90
CA ALA A 266 0.81 7.53 -8.42
C ALA A 266 0.66 6.65 -7.16
N ARG A 267 1.27 5.45 -7.16
CA ARG A 267 1.27 4.57 -5.98
C ARG A 267 1.89 5.27 -4.75
N TYR A 268 3.06 5.90 -4.92
CA TYR A 268 3.75 6.60 -3.84
C TYR A 268 2.99 7.83 -3.34
N ARG A 269 2.26 8.52 -4.24
CA ARG A 269 1.33 9.58 -3.85
C ARG A 269 0.22 9.03 -2.94
N CYS A 270 -0.41 7.92 -3.31
CA CYS A 270 -1.45 7.28 -2.49
C CYS A 270 -0.91 6.86 -1.12
N TYR A 271 0.29 6.29 -1.05
CA TYR A 271 0.93 5.95 0.24
C TYR A 271 1.22 7.19 1.08
N GLY A 272 1.63 8.30 0.43
CA GLY A 272 1.85 9.59 1.08
C GLY A 272 0.56 10.16 1.67
N VAL A 273 -0.53 10.14 0.92
CA VAL A 273 -1.85 10.58 1.39
C VAL A 273 -2.31 9.75 2.60
N LEU A 274 -2.13 8.42 2.57
CA LEU A 274 -2.45 7.58 3.72
C LEU A 274 -1.58 7.92 4.93
N ALA A 275 -0.27 8.13 4.74
CA ALA A 275 0.65 8.49 5.81
C ALA A 275 0.24 9.82 6.46
N SER A 276 -0.05 10.87 5.67
CA SER A 276 -0.54 12.16 6.19
C SER A 276 -1.85 12.01 6.95
N LYS A 277 -2.80 11.23 6.44
CA LYS A 277 -4.07 10.95 7.17
C LYS A 277 -3.83 10.26 8.51
N MET A 278 -2.82 9.39 8.60
CA MET A 278 -2.50 8.70 9.84
C MET A 278 -1.69 9.55 10.83
N ASP A 279 -1.05 10.63 10.38
CA ASP A 279 -0.18 11.47 11.20
C ASP A 279 -0.87 12.77 11.64
N GLU A 280 -1.57 13.46 10.74
CA GLU A 280 -2.14 14.78 10.98
C GLU A 280 -3.51 14.72 11.66
N ASN A 281 -4.47 13.98 11.07
CA ASN A 281 -5.84 13.86 11.59
C ASN A 281 -6.33 12.41 11.46
N PRO A 282 -5.82 11.49 12.29
CA PRO A 282 -6.23 10.09 12.21
C PRO A 282 -7.67 9.91 12.71
N SER A 283 -8.48 9.16 11.96
CA SER A 283 -9.70 8.60 12.54
C SER A 283 -9.34 7.68 13.72
N PRO A 284 -10.22 7.52 14.72
CA PRO A 284 -9.93 6.67 15.89
C PRO A 284 -9.49 5.26 15.52
N GLU A 285 -10.09 4.69 14.47
CA GLU A 285 -9.78 3.36 13.95
C GLU A 285 -8.36 3.31 13.37
N LEU A 286 -7.97 4.31 12.58
CA LEU A 286 -6.62 4.40 12.01
C LEU A 286 -5.56 4.65 13.10
N ALA A 287 -5.87 5.50 14.08
CA ALA A 287 -4.97 5.76 15.21
C ALA A 287 -4.71 4.49 16.01
N MET A 288 -5.76 3.73 16.31
CA MET A 288 -5.66 2.46 17.04
C MET A 288 -4.88 1.42 16.22
N ALA A 289 -5.21 1.25 14.94
CA ALA A 289 -4.50 0.33 14.05
C ALA A 289 -3.00 0.66 13.96
N LYS A 290 -2.65 1.95 13.86
CA LYS A 290 -1.27 2.43 13.86
C LYS A 290 -0.55 2.09 15.17
N ALA A 291 -1.18 2.40 16.32
CA ALA A 291 -0.60 2.16 17.64
C ALA A 291 -0.35 0.68 17.91
N LEU A 292 -1.35 -0.18 17.63
CA LEU A 292 -1.25 -1.63 17.81
C LEU A 292 -0.17 -2.24 16.89
N THR A 293 -0.13 -1.82 15.62
CA THR A 293 0.86 -2.30 14.67
C THR A 293 2.28 -1.89 15.06
N ALA A 294 2.47 -0.64 15.46
CA ALA A 294 3.77 -0.14 15.91
C ALA A 294 4.26 -0.89 17.16
N ASP A 295 3.39 -1.12 18.15
CA ASP A 295 3.72 -1.87 19.37
C ASP A 295 4.05 -3.34 19.05
N ALA A 296 3.24 -4.02 18.24
CA ALA A 296 3.52 -5.39 17.81
C ALA A 296 4.88 -5.50 17.09
N THR A 297 5.18 -4.54 16.21
CA THR A 297 6.46 -4.50 15.48
C THR A 297 7.63 -4.25 16.44
N LYS A 298 7.52 -3.30 17.37
CA LYS A 298 8.56 -3.03 18.38
C LYS A 298 8.80 -4.26 19.27
N ARG A 299 7.74 -4.94 19.72
CA ARG A 299 7.86 -6.17 20.53
C ARG A 299 8.58 -7.28 19.77
N MET A 300 8.31 -7.42 18.45
CA MET A 300 8.97 -8.38 17.59
C MET A 300 10.46 -8.06 17.44
N LEU A 301 10.82 -6.80 17.16
CA LEU A 301 12.20 -6.37 16.95
C LEU A 301 13.08 -6.55 18.20
N ARG A 302 12.53 -6.33 19.40
CA ARG A 302 13.26 -6.55 20.67
C ARG A 302 13.69 -8.00 20.90
N ARG A 303 12.98 -8.96 20.32
CA ARG A 303 13.23 -10.39 20.47
C ARG A 303 13.92 -11.00 19.25
N LEU A 304 14.27 -10.18 18.28
CA LEU A 304 14.90 -10.65 17.05
C LEU A 304 16.34 -11.09 17.30
N SER A 305 16.64 -12.34 16.93
CA SER A 305 17.98 -12.91 16.90
C SER A 305 18.24 -13.59 15.54
N LYS A 306 19.49 -13.94 15.25
CA LYS A 306 19.83 -14.66 14.03
C LYS A 306 19.10 -16.01 13.91
N ASP A 307 18.84 -16.68 15.04
CA ASP A 307 18.27 -18.04 15.06
C ASP A 307 16.75 -18.05 14.83
N ASN A 308 16.05 -16.99 15.23
CA ASN A 308 14.59 -16.92 15.17
C ASN A 308 14.02 -16.12 13.99
N THR A 309 14.87 -15.70 13.04
CA THR A 309 14.50 -14.90 11.86
C THR A 309 13.36 -15.50 11.03
N LYS A 310 13.27 -16.84 10.93
CA LYS A 310 12.20 -17.53 10.19
C LYS A 310 10.84 -17.35 10.86
N GLN A 311 10.78 -17.49 12.19
CA GLN A 311 9.55 -17.35 12.96
C GLN A 311 9.04 -15.93 12.91
N TYR A 312 9.89 -14.97 13.21
CA TYR A 312 9.54 -13.55 13.18
C TYR A 312 9.30 -13.02 11.78
N GLY A 313 9.97 -13.59 10.76
CA GLY A 313 9.68 -13.25 9.36
C GLY A 313 8.26 -13.62 8.93
N ARG A 314 7.72 -14.78 9.36
CA ARG A 314 6.30 -15.13 9.12
C ARG A 314 5.35 -14.19 9.86
N HIS A 315 5.70 -13.81 11.08
CA HIS A 315 4.91 -12.85 11.87
C HIS A 315 4.93 -11.47 11.24
N LEU A 316 6.10 -10.99 10.79
CA LEU A 316 6.26 -9.76 10.02
C LEU A 316 5.39 -9.78 8.75
N GLY A 317 5.44 -10.86 7.98
CA GLY A 317 4.61 -11.03 6.79
C GLY A 317 3.12 -10.87 7.12
N LYS A 318 2.66 -11.47 8.22
CA LYS A 318 1.26 -11.35 8.66
C LYS A 318 0.88 -9.91 9.00
N ILE A 319 1.67 -9.21 9.82
CA ILE A 319 1.38 -7.83 10.25
C ILE A 319 1.47 -6.85 9.06
N SER A 320 2.44 -7.06 8.15
CA SER A 320 2.63 -6.20 6.98
C SER A 320 1.53 -6.31 5.93
N HIS A 321 0.63 -7.30 6.01
CA HIS A 321 -0.53 -7.36 5.14
C HIS A 321 -1.53 -6.24 5.40
N SER A 322 -1.77 -5.89 6.67
CA SER A 322 -2.73 -4.83 7.02
C SER A 322 -2.11 -3.44 6.94
N ASN A 323 -0.96 -3.23 7.58
CA ASN A 323 -0.37 -1.90 7.70
C ASN A 323 1.14 -1.90 7.43
N PRO A 324 1.57 -2.10 6.17
CA PRO A 324 2.98 -2.16 5.81
C PRO A 324 3.71 -0.84 6.08
N GLY A 325 3.06 0.32 5.90
CA GLY A 325 3.67 1.64 6.12
C GLY A 325 4.17 1.83 7.55
N THR A 326 3.32 1.57 8.54
CA THR A 326 3.70 1.67 9.96
C THR A 326 4.77 0.65 10.36
N VAL A 327 4.65 -0.59 9.85
CA VAL A 327 5.64 -1.65 10.10
C VAL A 327 7.02 -1.21 9.63
N PHE A 328 7.15 -0.79 8.37
CA PHE A 328 8.45 -0.45 7.80
C PHE A 328 8.99 0.88 8.33
N ASN A 329 8.14 1.84 8.64
CA ASN A 329 8.58 3.07 9.30
C ASN A 329 9.19 2.76 10.68
N THR A 330 8.57 1.86 11.45
CA THR A 330 9.09 1.41 12.75
C THR A 330 10.40 0.63 12.58
N ILE A 331 10.50 -0.26 11.59
CA ILE A 331 11.71 -1.05 11.30
C ILE A 331 12.87 -0.13 10.90
N LEU A 332 12.65 0.76 9.95
CA LEU A 332 13.70 1.64 9.46
C LEU A 332 14.20 2.62 10.53
N SER A 333 13.31 3.05 11.44
CA SER A 333 13.71 3.85 12.59
C SER A 333 14.67 3.08 13.52
N GLN A 334 14.49 1.76 13.69
CA GLN A 334 15.41 0.93 14.47
C GLN A 334 16.74 0.66 13.71
N VAL A 335 16.66 0.38 12.40
CA VAL A 335 17.83 0.15 11.55
C VAL A 335 18.78 1.36 11.59
N GLN A 336 18.24 2.57 11.59
CA GLN A 336 19.05 3.80 11.66
C GLN A 336 19.88 3.93 12.95
N GLY A 337 19.48 3.26 14.02
CA GLY A 337 20.21 3.24 15.29
C GLY A 337 21.09 1.99 15.52
N TYR A 338 20.82 0.90 14.77
CA TYR A 338 21.44 -0.40 15.04
C TYR A 338 21.81 -1.15 13.75
N ASP A 339 23.04 -1.01 13.30
CA ASP A 339 23.54 -1.62 12.06
C ASP A 339 23.53 -3.16 12.10
N ASN A 340 23.75 -3.76 13.27
CA ASN A 340 23.73 -5.21 13.47
C ASN A 340 22.36 -5.85 13.16
N MET A 341 21.28 -5.07 13.13
CA MET A 341 19.94 -5.55 12.81
C MET A 341 19.67 -5.60 11.30
N ILE A 342 20.50 -5.01 10.46
CA ILE A 342 20.28 -4.93 9.00
C ILE A 342 20.11 -6.33 8.40
N VAL A 343 21.06 -7.22 8.61
CA VAL A 343 21.04 -8.56 8.01
C VAL A 343 19.85 -9.39 8.50
N PRO A 344 19.61 -9.53 9.81
CA PRO A 344 18.43 -10.26 10.31
C PRO A 344 17.10 -9.71 9.78
N ILE A 345 16.95 -8.38 9.67
CA ILE A 345 15.74 -7.75 9.14
C ILE A 345 15.58 -8.06 7.66
N VAL A 346 16.63 -7.92 6.85
CA VAL A 346 16.59 -8.27 5.42
C VAL A 346 16.25 -9.76 5.24
N ASP A 347 16.69 -10.64 6.14
CA ASP A 347 16.33 -12.05 6.11
C ASP A 347 14.84 -12.30 6.42
N MET A 348 14.26 -11.54 7.34
CA MET A 348 12.82 -11.62 7.67
C MET A 348 11.91 -11.19 6.52
N LEU A 349 12.33 -10.23 5.71
CA LEU A 349 11.54 -9.70 4.59
C LEU A 349 11.18 -10.76 3.54
N ARG A 350 11.77 -11.94 3.58
CA ARG A 350 11.45 -13.05 2.66
C ARG A 350 9.96 -13.39 2.59
N TYR A 351 9.20 -13.10 3.65
CA TYR A 351 7.77 -13.42 3.74
C TYR A 351 6.87 -12.23 3.42
N ALA A 352 7.46 -11.09 3.05
CA ALA A 352 6.72 -9.89 2.66
C ALA A 352 6.01 -10.08 1.31
N SER A 353 4.84 -9.45 1.17
CA SER A 353 4.08 -9.42 -0.09
C SER A 353 4.72 -8.45 -1.10
N PRO A 354 4.40 -8.56 -2.41
CA PRO A 354 4.86 -7.59 -3.40
C PRO A 354 4.44 -6.15 -3.05
N MET A 355 3.22 -5.94 -2.58
CA MET A 355 2.76 -4.63 -2.09
C MET A 355 3.62 -4.15 -0.91
N SER A 356 3.99 -5.04 0.01
CA SER A 356 4.85 -4.67 1.14
C SER A 356 6.23 -4.21 0.68
N TYR A 357 6.80 -4.80 -0.36
CA TYR A 357 8.08 -4.34 -0.93
C TYR A 357 7.96 -2.96 -1.59
N ASP A 358 6.86 -2.70 -2.30
CA ASP A 358 6.61 -1.40 -2.92
C ASP A 358 6.45 -0.30 -1.85
N VAL A 359 5.68 -0.58 -0.79
CA VAL A 359 5.54 0.34 0.37
C VAL A 359 6.87 0.51 1.11
N LEU A 360 7.69 -0.54 1.24
CA LEU A 360 9.03 -0.42 1.83
C LEU A 360 9.92 0.54 1.03
N SER A 361 9.89 0.43 -0.31
CA SER A 361 10.63 1.34 -1.19
C SER A 361 10.16 2.79 -1.02
N TYR A 362 8.85 3.02 -0.92
CA TYR A 362 8.29 4.33 -0.61
C TYR A 362 8.77 4.86 0.75
N VAL A 363 8.70 4.05 1.82
CA VAL A 363 9.10 4.48 3.17
C VAL A 363 10.61 4.78 3.23
N MET A 364 11.45 3.99 2.55
CA MET A 364 12.88 4.29 2.42
C MET A 364 13.12 5.67 1.78
N LEU A 365 12.43 5.96 0.68
CA LEU A 365 12.54 7.26 0.01
C LEU A 365 12.04 8.40 0.90
N ALA A 366 10.93 8.23 1.60
CA ALA A 366 10.40 9.21 2.53
C ALA A 366 11.40 9.52 3.66
N GLN A 367 12.06 8.50 4.20
CA GLN A 367 13.10 8.66 5.23
C GLN A 367 14.36 9.36 4.68
N LEU A 368 14.79 9.05 3.45
CA LEU A 368 15.92 9.71 2.79
C LEU A 368 15.60 11.16 2.43
N ALA A 369 14.36 11.45 2.06
CA ALA A 369 13.92 12.79 1.66
C ALA A 369 13.62 13.71 2.85
N THR A 370 13.55 13.18 4.08
CA THR A 370 13.21 13.96 5.28
C THR A 370 14.20 15.14 5.48
N PRO A 371 13.76 16.40 5.42
CA PRO A 371 14.66 17.55 5.49
C PRO A 371 15.17 17.83 6.91
N SER A 372 14.43 17.39 7.94
CA SER A 372 14.73 17.68 9.35
C SER A 372 15.90 16.90 9.93
N LYS A 373 16.47 15.92 9.18
CA LYS A 373 17.59 15.10 9.65
C LYS A 373 18.91 15.62 9.06
N ASP A 374 19.85 15.95 9.94
CA ASP A 374 21.20 16.31 9.53
C ASP A 374 21.89 15.12 8.86
N ARG A 375 22.35 15.34 7.63
CA ARG A 375 23.02 14.30 6.82
C ARG A 375 24.50 14.15 7.17
N LEU A 376 25.10 15.18 7.74
CA LEU A 376 26.46 15.19 8.26
C LEU A 376 26.43 15.15 9.79
N LYS A 377 27.49 14.63 10.39
CA LYS A 377 27.71 14.75 11.83
C LYS A 377 28.03 16.18 12.19
N GLN A 378 28.05 16.50 13.48
CA GLN A 378 28.39 17.85 14.00
C GLN A 378 29.79 18.33 13.57
N ASP A 379 30.69 17.41 13.19
CA ASP A 379 32.03 17.72 12.67
C ASP A 379 32.03 18.28 11.23
N GLY A 380 30.89 18.24 10.54
CA GLY A 380 30.72 18.71 9.16
C GLY A 380 31.47 17.89 8.08
N LEU A 381 32.25 16.89 8.47
CA LEU A 381 33.09 16.08 7.58
C LEU A 381 32.52 14.68 7.37
N ASN A 382 32.01 14.06 8.43
CA ASN A 382 31.55 12.67 8.39
C ASN A 382 30.05 12.58 8.13
N VAL A 383 29.64 11.58 7.35
CA VAL A 383 28.22 11.28 7.11
C VAL A 383 27.60 10.76 8.41
N SER A 384 26.35 11.17 8.68
CA SER A 384 25.60 10.74 9.85
C SER A 384 25.36 9.23 9.83
N LEU A 385 25.31 8.61 11.03
CA LEU A 385 25.13 7.16 11.17
C LEU A 385 23.83 6.69 10.54
N TRP A 386 22.73 7.42 10.74
CA TRP A 386 21.44 7.02 10.18
C TRP A 386 21.45 6.88 8.67
N MET A 387 22.19 7.76 7.97
CA MET A 387 22.31 7.71 6.50
C MET A 387 23.19 6.55 6.05
N GLN A 388 24.28 6.26 6.79
CA GLN A 388 25.15 5.11 6.51
C GLN A 388 24.40 3.80 6.70
N SER A 389 23.67 3.64 7.82
CA SER A 389 22.88 2.45 8.12
C SER A 389 21.76 2.24 7.09
N LEU A 390 21.06 3.32 6.71
CA LEU A 390 19.99 3.23 5.71
C LEU A 390 20.56 2.91 4.32
N SER A 391 21.71 3.47 3.96
CA SER A 391 22.42 3.16 2.71
C SER A 391 22.83 1.68 2.66
N SER A 392 23.44 1.19 3.73
CA SER A 392 23.82 -0.22 3.87
C SER A 392 22.60 -1.15 3.83
N PHE A 393 21.49 -0.75 4.46
CA PHE A 393 20.22 -1.49 4.39
C PHE A 393 19.70 -1.59 2.95
N CYS A 394 19.67 -0.46 2.21
CA CYS A 394 19.26 -0.45 0.80
C CYS A 394 20.13 -1.40 -0.03
N GLY A 395 21.44 -1.32 0.09
CA GLY A 395 22.36 -2.21 -0.63
C GLY A 395 22.12 -3.69 -0.36
N ASN A 396 21.95 -4.07 0.92
CA ASN A 396 21.65 -5.46 1.31
C ASN A 396 20.27 -5.92 0.85
N LEU A 397 19.27 -5.03 0.88
CA LEU A 397 17.90 -5.30 0.43
C LEU A 397 17.88 -5.64 -1.06
N TYR A 398 18.40 -4.75 -1.90
CA TYR A 398 18.40 -4.95 -3.36
C TYR A 398 19.32 -6.08 -3.80
N LYS A 399 20.43 -6.35 -3.09
CA LYS A 399 21.25 -7.55 -3.29
C LYS A 399 20.40 -8.82 -3.14
N LYS A 400 19.59 -8.89 -2.09
CA LYS A 400 18.82 -10.09 -1.76
C LYS A 400 17.53 -10.22 -2.54
N TYR A 401 16.86 -9.10 -2.82
CA TYR A 401 15.57 -9.04 -3.50
C TYR A 401 15.62 -8.20 -4.78
N PRO A 402 16.27 -8.69 -5.84
CA PRO A 402 16.42 -7.94 -7.09
C PRO A 402 15.10 -7.75 -7.86
N SER A 403 14.00 -8.33 -7.38
CA SER A 403 12.65 -8.16 -7.95
C SER A 403 11.98 -6.85 -7.51
N ILE A 404 12.52 -6.16 -6.51
CA ILE A 404 12.01 -4.88 -6.05
C ILE A 404 12.31 -3.81 -7.10
N GLU A 405 11.35 -2.92 -7.36
CA GLU A 405 11.50 -1.84 -8.33
C GLU A 405 12.54 -0.81 -7.83
N LEU A 406 13.58 -0.60 -8.62
CA LEU A 406 14.70 0.29 -8.28
C LEU A 406 14.52 1.71 -8.85
N VAL A 407 13.57 1.88 -9.80
CA VAL A 407 13.40 3.12 -10.56
C VAL A 407 13.20 4.34 -9.67
N GLY A 408 12.34 4.25 -8.67
CA GLY A 408 12.06 5.36 -7.75
C GLY A 408 13.30 5.82 -7.00
N LEU A 409 14.13 4.88 -6.52
CA LEU A 409 15.36 5.18 -5.80
C LEU A 409 16.41 5.83 -6.71
N LEU A 410 16.61 5.30 -7.92
CA LEU A 410 17.54 5.90 -8.89
C LEU A 410 17.09 7.30 -9.33
N GLN A 411 15.78 7.50 -9.53
CA GLN A 411 15.24 8.82 -9.85
C GLN A 411 15.46 9.83 -8.72
N TYR A 412 15.29 9.40 -7.47
CA TYR A 412 15.60 10.22 -6.31
C TYR A 412 17.09 10.62 -6.29
N ILE A 413 18.01 9.65 -6.46
CA ILE A 413 19.45 9.92 -6.52
C ILE A 413 19.77 10.90 -7.66
N ALA A 414 19.23 10.67 -8.86
CA ALA A 414 19.46 11.54 -10.00
C ALA A 414 18.97 12.98 -9.77
N ASN A 415 17.79 13.13 -9.18
CA ASN A 415 17.22 14.44 -8.88
C ASN A 415 18.03 15.19 -7.81
N THR A 416 18.49 14.50 -6.76
CA THR A 416 19.31 15.11 -5.71
C THR A 416 20.71 15.49 -6.20
N LEU A 417 21.31 14.69 -7.09
CA LEU A 417 22.56 15.03 -7.75
C LEU A 417 22.42 16.26 -8.66
N LYS A 418 21.31 16.35 -9.42
CA LYS A 418 20.99 17.53 -10.23
C LYS A 418 20.82 18.80 -9.38
N SER A 419 20.34 18.68 -8.16
CA SER A 419 20.24 19.81 -7.21
C SER A 419 21.56 20.15 -6.51
N GLY A 420 22.67 19.52 -6.88
CA GLY A 420 24.01 19.76 -6.34
C GLY A 420 24.33 19.03 -5.04
N GLN A 421 23.46 18.13 -4.57
CA GLN A 421 23.69 17.36 -3.35
C GLN A 421 24.43 16.06 -3.68
N SER A 422 25.70 15.95 -3.26
CA SER A 422 26.54 14.79 -3.57
C SER A 422 26.51 13.66 -2.54
N LEU A 423 25.92 13.87 -1.36
CA LEU A 423 25.92 12.87 -0.27
C LEU A 423 25.19 11.57 -0.64
N GLN A 424 24.24 11.63 -1.58
CA GLN A 424 23.53 10.47 -2.10
C GLN A 424 24.40 9.53 -2.93
N LEU A 425 25.61 9.93 -3.31
CA LEU A 425 26.61 9.04 -3.91
C LEU A 425 26.99 7.90 -2.97
N LEU A 426 26.92 8.10 -1.64
CA LEU A 426 27.07 7.02 -0.67
C LEU A 426 26.08 5.89 -0.92
N LEU A 427 24.79 6.25 -1.14
CA LEU A 427 23.74 5.28 -1.43
C LEU A 427 24.01 4.54 -2.74
N LEU A 428 24.41 5.27 -3.79
CA LEU A 428 24.77 4.67 -5.07
C LEU A 428 25.99 3.73 -4.94
N ARG A 429 27.01 4.15 -4.19
CA ARG A 429 28.16 3.31 -3.89
C ARG A 429 27.75 2.00 -3.24
N ASP A 430 26.95 2.05 -2.18
CA ASP A 430 26.53 0.87 -1.43
C ASP A 430 25.62 -0.05 -2.27
N LEU A 431 24.77 0.53 -3.11
CA LEU A 431 23.98 -0.24 -4.08
C LEU A 431 24.89 -1.00 -5.06
N VAL A 432 25.80 -0.28 -5.71
CA VAL A 432 26.70 -0.88 -6.71
C VAL A 432 27.60 -1.94 -6.06
N THR A 433 28.25 -1.63 -4.95
CA THR A 433 29.18 -2.56 -4.28
C THR A 433 28.47 -3.80 -3.77
N LYS A 434 27.31 -3.66 -3.13
CA LYS A 434 26.55 -4.79 -2.58
C LYS A 434 25.87 -5.64 -3.66
N MET A 435 25.29 -5.02 -4.68
CA MET A 435 24.62 -5.75 -5.77
C MET A 435 25.59 -6.45 -6.71
N SER A 436 26.75 -5.84 -6.99
CA SER A 436 27.80 -6.45 -7.81
C SER A 436 28.63 -7.47 -7.05
N GLY A 437 28.52 -7.48 -5.72
CA GLY A 437 29.35 -8.33 -4.86
C GLY A 437 30.80 -7.88 -4.75
N ILE A 438 31.11 -6.66 -5.19
CA ILE A 438 32.43 -6.06 -5.03
C ILE A 438 32.51 -5.55 -3.59
N GLU A 439 33.20 -6.27 -2.74
CA GLU A 439 33.59 -5.76 -1.42
C GLU A 439 34.97 -5.09 -1.57
N VAL A 440 35.02 -3.80 -1.20
CA VAL A 440 36.28 -3.12 -1.08
C VAL A 440 36.93 -3.64 0.21
N LEU A 441 37.82 -4.58 0.07
CA LEU A 441 38.66 -5.07 1.18
C LEU A 441 39.84 -4.11 1.30
N GLU A 442 39.99 -3.49 2.46
CA GLU A 442 41.14 -2.63 2.74
C GLU A 442 42.44 -3.44 2.71
N ASP A 443 42.37 -4.72 3.15
CA ASP A 443 43.50 -5.66 3.10
C ASP A 443 43.09 -6.93 2.33
N ILE A 444 43.69 -7.15 1.18
CA ILE A 444 43.51 -8.36 0.38
C ILE A 444 44.50 -9.43 0.88
N SER A 445 43.98 -10.52 1.46
CA SER A 445 44.82 -11.65 1.85
C SER A 445 45.44 -12.36 0.62
N HIS A 446 46.54 -13.06 0.83
CA HIS A 446 47.20 -13.80 -0.25
C HIS A 446 46.29 -14.86 -0.88
N GLU A 447 45.41 -15.48 -0.10
CA GLU A 447 44.42 -16.45 -0.59
C GLU A 447 43.37 -15.80 -1.48
N GLN A 448 42.95 -14.57 -1.14
CA GLN A 448 42.03 -13.79 -1.97
C GLN A 448 42.65 -13.35 -3.29
N LEU A 449 43.96 -13.00 -3.29
CA LEU A 449 44.70 -12.71 -4.51
C LEU A 449 44.79 -13.95 -5.41
N LEU A 450 45.10 -15.11 -4.84
CA LEU A 450 45.11 -16.39 -5.56
C LEU A 450 43.71 -16.75 -6.11
N ALA A 451 42.66 -16.50 -5.35
CA ALA A 451 41.28 -16.70 -5.77
C ALA A 451 40.90 -15.76 -6.92
N GLN A 452 41.36 -14.52 -6.94
CA GLN A 452 41.15 -13.58 -8.05
C GLN A 452 41.92 -13.99 -9.32
N ALA A 453 43.06 -14.67 -9.16
CA ALA A 453 43.87 -15.15 -10.26
C ALA A 453 43.44 -16.52 -10.82
N GLY A 454 42.67 -17.30 -10.07
CA GLY A 454 42.34 -18.69 -10.42
C GLY A 454 40.86 -18.93 -10.75
N GLY A 455 40.54 -19.42 -11.95
CA GLY A 455 39.18 -19.55 -12.48
C GLY A 455 38.13 -20.24 -11.57
N GLU A 456 38.33 -21.51 -11.18
CA GLU A 456 37.35 -22.24 -10.35
C GLU A 456 37.45 -21.85 -8.87
N THR A 457 38.63 -21.58 -8.38
CA THR A 457 38.92 -21.11 -7.02
C THR A 457 38.27 -19.73 -6.80
N LEU A 458 38.39 -18.82 -7.77
CA LEU A 458 37.70 -17.52 -7.74
C LEU A 458 36.18 -17.68 -7.63
N ARG A 459 35.62 -18.60 -8.41
CA ARG A 459 34.15 -18.84 -8.38
C ARG A 459 33.68 -19.34 -7.02
N ASN A 460 34.42 -20.23 -6.40
CA ASN A 460 34.10 -20.79 -5.08
C ASN A 460 34.22 -19.74 -3.99
N VAL A 461 35.31 -18.96 -3.96
CA VAL A 461 35.53 -17.89 -2.99
C VAL A 461 34.47 -16.77 -3.16
N VAL A 462 34.20 -16.35 -4.39
CA VAL A 462 33.14 -15.36 -4.66
C VAL A 462 31.74 -15.89 -4.22
N THR A 463 31.48 -17.17 -4.42
CA THR A 463 30.25 -17.81 -3.99
C THR A 463 30.11 -17.82 -2.46
N ASP A 464 31.20 -18.08 -1.76
CA ASP A 464 31.23 -18.10 -0.29
C ASP A 464 31.16 -16.69 0.30
N LEU A 465 31.91 -15.72 -0.23
CA LEU A 465 31.88 -14.30 0.17
C LEU A 465 30.52 -13.64 -0.09
N LEU A 466 29.88 -13.98 -1.20
CA LEU A 466 28.53 -13.47 -1.51
C LEU A 466 27.44 -14.12 -0.64
N GLY A 467 27.81 -15.08 0.22
CA GLY A 467 26.83 -15.84 1.01
C GLY A 467 25.82 -16.58 0.11
N ILE A 468 26.19 -16.86 -1.15
CA ILE A 468 25.42 -17.67 -2.08
C ILE A 468 25.64 -19.15 -1.70
N GLY A 469 25.52 -19.45 -0.42
CA GLY A 469 25.62 -20.79 0.10
C GLY A 469 24.51 -21.70 -0.44
N LYS A 470 24.67 -22.99 -0.21
CA LYS A 470 23.83 -24.10 -0.71
C LYS A 470 22.31 -23.92 -0.59
N ASN A 471 21.83 -22.92 0.17
CA ASN A 471 20.42 -22.59 0.34
C ASN A 471 19.85 -21.63 -0.71
N THR A 472 20.69 -21.06 -1.59
CA THR A 472 20.27 -20.12 -2.66
C THR A 472 20.10 -20.80 -4.02
N LYS A 473 19.94 -22.13 -4.06
CA LYS A 473 19.61 -22.85 -5.31
C LYS A 473 18.43 -22.24 -6.07
N ARG A 474 17.48 -21.60 -5.37
CA ARG A 474 16.37 -20.86 -6.00
C ARG A 474 16.79 -19.58 -6.71
N SER A 475 17.78 -18.85 -6.23
CA SER A 475 18.29 -17.63 -6.88
C SER A 475 19.08 -17.94 -8.13
N SER A 476 19.92 -18.99 -8.10
CA SER A 476 20.68 -19.45 -9.26
C SER A 476 19.76 -20.02 -10.35
N THR A 477 18.64 -20.65 -9.99
CA THR A 477 17.64 -21.15 -10.93
C THR A 477 16.88 -20.01 -11.60
N ARG A 478 16.58 -18.92 -10.88
CA ARG A 478 15.99 -17.70 -11.47
C ARG A 478 16.94 -16.95 -12.40
N LEU A 479 18.23 -16.87 -12.08
CA LEU A 479 19.26 -16.32 -12.98
C LEU A 479 19.46 -17.18 -14.22
N LYS A 480 19.41 -18.52 -14.08
CA LYS A 480 19.43 -19.44 -15.22
C LYS A 480 18.16 -19.34 -16.06
N ALA A 481 16.99 -19.19 -15.44
CA ALA A 481 15.72 -18.99 -16.15
C ALA A 481 15.68 -17.66 -16.91
N ARG A 482 16.28 -16.58 -16.38
CA ARG A 482 16.43 -15.31 -17.13
C ARG A 482 17.45 -15.40 -18.28
N ARG A 483 18.48 -16.25 -18.18
CA ARG A 483 19.38 -16.55 -19.31
C ARG A 483 18.74 -17.49 -20.34
N ALA A 484 17.74 -18.25 -19.95
CA ALA A 484 16.99 -19.14 -20.82
C ALA A 484 15.73 -18.49 -21.43
N CYS A 485 15.44 -17.22 -21.14
CA CYS A 485 14.54 -16.46 -22.02
C CYS A 485 15.21 -16.40 -23.39
N PRO A 486 14.64 -17.03 -24.43
CA PRO A 486 15.19 -16.91 -25.76
C PRO A 486 15.22 -15.43 -26.10
N ALA A 487 16.44 -14.93 -26.34
CA ALA A 487 16.57 -13.65 -27.04
C ALA A 487 15.55 -13.68 -28.16
N THR A 488 14.68 -12.65 -28.23
CA THR A 488 13.81 -12.40 -29.37
C THR A 488 14.59 -12.82 -30.61
N PRO A 489 14.07 -13.76 -31.42
CA PRO A 489 14.82 -14.21 -32.59
C PRO A 489 15.14 -12.97 -33.40
N ALA A 490 16.42 -12.75 -33.64
CA ALA A 490 16.88 -11.70 -34.55
C ALA A 490 16.02 -11.80 -35.81
N PRO A 491 15.52 -10.69 -36.36
CA PRO A 491 14.70 -10.72 -37.58
C PRO A 491 15.48 -11.53 -38.59
N ARG A 492 14.86 -12.64 -39.08
CA ARG A 492 15.45 -13.47 -40.13
C ARG A 492 15.96 -12.54 -41.23
N PRO A 493 17.22 -12.68 -41.68
CA PRO A 493 17.66 -11.94 -42.87
C PRO A 493 16.71 -12.27 -44.00
N GLN A 494 16.04 -11.25 -44.53
CA GLN A 494 15.20 -11.42 -45.68
C GLN A 494 16.04 -12.06 -46.80
N PRO A 495 15.52 -13.06 -47.51
CA PRO A 495 16.24 -13.62 -48.64
C PRO A 495 16.49 -12.47 -49.66
N ARG A 496 17.76 -12.27 -49.97
CA ARG A 496 18.16 -11.37 -51.03
C ARG A 496 17.35 -11.72 -52.28
N PRO A 497 16.70 -10.74 -52.96
CA PRO A 497 16.04 -11.03 -54.21
C PRO A 497 17.08 -11.52 -55.22
N THR A 498 16.86 -12.74 -55.70
CA THR A 498 17.60 -13.31 -56.83
C THR A 498 17.55 -12.32 -58.00
N ARG A 499 18.74 -11.92 -58.44
CA ARG A 499 18.96 -11.17 -59.65
C ARG A 499 18.29 -11.94 -60.80
N CYS A 500 17.11 -11.51 -61.21
CA CYS A 500 16.61 -11.78 -62.54
C CYS A 500 17.08 -10.64 -63.43
N GLY A 501 17.89 -10.97 -64.43
CA GLY A 501 18.43 -10.02 -65.35
C GLY A 501 17.32 -9.34 -66.17
N LEU A 502 17.51 -8.07 -66.43
CA LEU A 502 17.19 -7.48 -67.72
C LEU A 502 17.37 -5.95 -67.66
N ARG A 503 18.24 -5.52 -68.63
CA ARG A 503 18.30 -4.24 -69.28
C ARG A 503 18.65 -2.97 -68.49
N ARG A 504 19.85 -2.48 -68.81
CA ARG A 504 20.27 -1.10 -68.65
C ARG A 504 19.29 -0.16 -69.39
N PRO A 505 18.88 0.96 -68.84
CA PRO A 505 18.60 2.18 -69.57
C PRO A 505 19.85 3.07 -69.57
N GLN A 506 20.08 3.66 -70.70
CA GLN A 506 21.15 4.59 -71.01
C GLN A 506 21.06 5.87 -70.16
N ALA A 507 22.21 6.42 -69.86
CA ALA A 507 22.37 7.72 -69.20
C ALA A 507 21.89 8.85 -70.15
N PRO A 508 21.23 9.88 -69.64
CA PRO A 508 21.13 11.15 -70.35
C PRO A 508 22.38 11.98 -70.04
N THR A 509 22.97 12.44 -71.14
CA THR A 509 24.10 13.36 -71.27
C THR A 509 23.82 14.69 -70.59
N CYS A 510 24.76 15.13 -69.74
CA CYS A 510 24.87 16.52 -69.31
C CYS A 510 25.27 17.42 -70.48
N THR A 511 24.54 18.51 -70.72
CA THR A 511 25.02 19.68 -71.41
C THR A 511 25.15 20.86 -70.46
N PRO A 512 26.25 21.62 -70.48
CA PRO A 512 26.45 22.77 -69.60
C PRO A 512 25.89 24.04 -70.25
N GLY A 513 25.28 24.90 -69.45
CA GLY A 513 24.83 26.23 -69.89
C GLY A 513 24.90 27.21 -68.73
N GLN A 514 25.87 28.09 -68.86
CA GLN A 514 26.04 29.36 -68.15
C GLN A 514 24.95 30.39 -68.60
N PRO A 515 24.92 31.62 -68.02
CA PRO A 515 25.71 32.25 -66.92
C PRO A 515 24.94 32.43 -65.61
#